data_0b560b07101a87ed8a3d4c7f9f1df894
#
_entry.id   0b560b07101a87ed8a3d4c7f9f1df894
#
_cell.length_a   1.000
_cell.length_b   1.000
_cell.length_c   1.000
_cell.angle_alpha   90.00
_cell.angle_beta   90.00
_cell.angle_gamma   90.00
#
_symmetry.space_group_name_H-M   'P 1'
#
loop_
_entity.id
_entity.type
_entity.pdbx_description
1 polymer ?
#
loop_
_entity_poly.entity_id
_entity_poly.type
_entity_poly.pdbx_seq_one_letter_code
_entity_poly.pdbx_strand_id
1 'polypeptide(L)'
;MEELILKLKNEIIEVLNLEGMTPEDINENAPLFGEGLGLDSIDALELIVLMEKNYGIKLEDPKKGKEIFASIKTMAEYIQTHKK
;
A
#
# COMPACT_ATOMS: atom_id res chain seq x y z
N MET A 1 2.05 -14.15 -4.98
CA MET A 1 2.51 -12.75 -4.96
C MET A 1 1.75 -11.85 -5.91
N GLU A 2 1.56 -12.26 -7.15
CA GLU A 2 0.81 -11.46 -8.12
C GLU A 2 -0.63 -11.18 -7.70
N GLU A 3 -1.31 -12.17 -7.14
CA GLU A 3 -2.67 -12.00 -6.67
C GLU A 3 -2.74 -10.99 -5.52
N LEU A 4 -1.76 -11.05 -4.62
CA LEU A 4 -1.70 -10.12 -3.50
C LEU A 4 -1.44 -8.70 -3.99
N ILE A 5 -0.54 -8.56 -4.95
CA ILE A 5 -0.22 -7.25 -5.54
C ILE A 5 -1.46 -6.65 -6.19
N LEU A 6 -2.19 -7.44 -6.96
CA LEU A 6 -3.43 -6.98 -7.60
C LEU A 6 -4.47 -6.58 -6.55
N LYS A 7 -4.60 -7.39 -5.53
CA LYS A 7 -5.54 -7.11 -4.43
C LYS A 7 -5.18 -5.80 -3.73
N LEU A 8 -3.89 -5.58 -3.46
CA LEU A 8 -3.43 -4.35 -2.83
C LEU A 8 -3.73 -3.14 -3.70
N LYS A 9 -3.49 -3.24 -5.00
CA LYS A 9 -3.78 -2.14 -5.91
C LYS A 9 -5.25 -1.74 -5.86
N ASN A 10 -6.14 -2.73 -5.88
CA ASN A 10 -7.57 -2.49 -5.79
C ASN A 10 -7.96 -1.88 -4.44
N GLU A 11 -7.39 -2.38 -3.37
CA GLU A 11 -7.69 -1.89 -2.03
C GLU A 11 -7.22 -0.45 -1.84
N ILE A 12 -6.04 -0.12 -2.37
CA ILE A 12 -5.52 1.24 -2.28
C ILE A 12 -6.39 2.21 -3.08
N ILE A 13 -6.80 1.82 -4.28
CA ILE A 13 -7.68 2.64 -5.10
C ILE A 13 -8.99 2.91 -4.36
N GLU A 14 -9.54 1.91 -3.72
CA GLU A 14 -10.79 2.03 -2.97
C GLU A 14 -10.62 2.89 -1.71
N VAL A 15 -9.60 2.59 -0.92
CA VAL A 15 -9.37 3.28 0.36
C VAL A 15 -9.04 4.76 0.15
N LEU A 16 -8.21 5.06 -0.83
CA LEU A 16 -7.81 6.43 -1.12
C LEU A 16 -8.74 7.13 -2.11
N ASN A 17 -9.77 6.42 -2.55
CA ASN A 17 -10.75 6.95 -3.49
C ASN A 17 -10.10 7.55 -4.74
N LEU A 18 -9.22 6.78 -5.36
CA LEU A 18 -8.50 7.22 -6.56
C LEU A 18 -9.39 7.02 -7.79
N GLU A 19 -10.31 7.93 -8.00
CA GLU A 19 -11.23 7.86 -9.12
C GLU A 19 -10.51 7.93 -10.46
N GLY A 20 -10.97 7.13 -11.40
CA GLY A 20 -10.38 7.10 -12.73
C GLY A 20 -9.13 6.25 -12.85
N MET A 21 -8.66 5.68 -11.75
CA MET A 21 -7.50 4.79 -11.78
C MET A 21 -7.93 3.33 -11.75
N THR A 22 -7.21 2.52 -12.51
CA THR A 22 -7.38 1.07 -12.48
C THR A 22 -6.10 0.45 -11.92
N PRO A 23 -6.14 -0.83 -11.48
CA PRO A 23 -4.92 -1.48 -11.01
C PRO A 23 -3.80 -1.47 -12.05
N GLU A 24 -4.15 -1.46 -13.33
CA GLU A 24 -3.17 -1.44 -14.41
C GLU A 24 -2.41 -0.12 -14.49
N ASP A 25 -3.00 0.95 -13.96
CA ASP A 25 -2.37 2.27 -13.92
C ASP A 25 -1.32 2.37 -12.83
N ILE A 26 -1.29 1.44 -11.89
CA ILE A 26 -0.35 1.45 -10.78
C ILE A 26 0.81 0.50 -11.07
N ASN A 27 2.02 1.05 -11.10
CA ASN A 27 3.22 0.24 -11.26
C ASN A 27 3.66 -0.27 -9.87
N GLU A 28 3.74 -1.60 -9.73
CA GLU A 28 4.09 -2.20 -8.44
C GLU A 28 5.48 -1.83 -7.94
N ASN A 29 6.37 -1.45 -8.85
CA ASN A 29 7.74 -1.07 -8.51
C ASN A 29 7.91 0.44 -8.36
N ALA A 30 6.92 1.23 -8.73
CA ALA A 30 6.99 2.68 -8.65
C ALA A 30 6.74 3.17 -7.23
N PRO A 31 7.33 4.30 -6.85
CA PRO A 31 7.06 4.89 -5.53
C PRO A 31 5.58 5.22 -5.35
N LEU A 32 5.07 5.03 -4.15
CA LEU A 32 3.69 5.43 -3.83
C LEU A 32 3.63 6.92 -3.51
N PHE A 33 4.69 7.46 -2.93
CA PHE A 33 4.75 8.86 -2.52
C PHE A 33 5.60 9.67 -3.48
N GLY A 34 5.36 10.97 -3.49
CA GLY A 34 6.14 11.87 -4.35
C GLY A 34 5.82 11.70 -5.82
N GLU A 35 6.82 11.33 -6.61
CA GLU A 35 6.69 11.25 -8.07
C GLU A 35 5.78 10.12 -8.58
N GLY A 36 5.52 9.11 -7.75
CA GLY A 36 4.66 8.00 -8.16
C GLY A 36 3.20 8.39 -8.16
N LEU A 37 2.43 7.87 -7.19
CA LEU A 37 1.02 8.21 -7.06
C LEU A 37 0.80 9.58 -6.42
N GLY A 38 1.84 10.20 -5.91
CA GLY A 38 1.73 11.50 -5.30
C GLY A 38 1.03 11.48 -3.94
N LEU A 39 1.11 10.38 -3.24
CA LEU A 39 0.48 10.25 -1.93
C LEU A 39 1.22 11.08 -0.88
N ASP A 40 0.51 11.50 0.15
CA ASP A 40 1.08 12.29 1.24
C ASP A 40 0.95 11.54 2.57
N SER A 41 1.31 12.22 3.67
CA SER A 41 1.31 11.60 5.00
C SER A 41 -0.09 11.18 5.46
N ILE A 42 -1.12 11.85 4.99
CA ILE A 42 -2.51 11.49 5.33
C ILE A 42 -2.84 10.17 4.66
N ASP A 43 -2.43 10.02 3.41
CA ASP A 43 -2.63 8.76 2.68
C ASP A 43 -1.88 7.61 3.34
N ALA A 44 -0.70 7.89 3.90
CA ALA A 44 0.05 6.87 4.64
C ALA A 44 -0.73 6.35 5.84
N LEU A 45 -1.45 7.23 6.55
CA LEU A 45 -2.29 6.82 7.67
C LEU A 45 -3.40 5.89 7.21
N GLU A 46 -3.98 6.17 6.05
CA GLU A 46 -5.02 5.30 5.49
C GLU A 46 -4.45 3.92 5.14
N LEU A 47 -3.23 3.88 4.62
CA LEU A 47 -2.58 2.62 4.30
C LEU A 47 -2.26 1.81 5.56
N ILE A 48 -1.88 2.49 6.65
CA ILE A 48 -1.64 1.84 7.94
C ILE A 48 -2.93 1.18 8.44
N VAL A 49 -4.05 1.90 8.35
CA VAL A 49 -5.35 1.37 8.74
C VAL A 49 -5.73 0.18 7.87
N LEU A 50 -5.48 0.28 6.57
CA LEU A 50 -5.75 -0.81 5.63
C LEU A 50 -4.99 -2.08 6.02
N MET A 51 -3.71 -1.94 6.35
CA MET A 51 -2.88 -3.08 6.74
C MET A 51 -3.39 -3.75 8.01
N GLU A 52 -3.78 -2.94 8.98
CA GLU A 52 -4.31 -3.47 10.23
C GLU A 52 -5.66 -4.14 10.04
N LYS A 53 -6.56 -3.48 9.33
CA LYS A 53 -7.93 -3.95 9.15
C LYS A 53 -8.03 -5.19 8.26
N ASN A 54 -7.31 -5.18 7.14
CA ASN A 54 -7.44 -6.24 6.15
C ASN A 54 -6.45 -7.39 6.32
N TYR A 55 -5.32 -7.12 6.95
CA TYR A 55 -4.25 -8.12 7.08
C TYR A 55 -3.83 -8.39 8.51
N GLY A 56 -4.39 -7.68 9.47
CA GLY A 56 -4.07 -7.88 10.86
C GLY A 56 -2.65 -7.47 11.23
N ILE A 57 -2.03 -6.62 10.41
CA ILE A 57 -0.66 -6.17 10.62
C ILE A 57 -0.69 -4.78 11.23
N LYS A 58 -0.17 -4.66 12.45
CA LYS A 58 -0.15 -3.40 13.16
C LYS A 58 1.20 -2.73 13.02
N LEU A 59 1.22 -1.54 12.44
CA LEU A 59 2.44 -0.76 12.27
C LEU A 59 2.53 0.25 13.40
N GLU A 60 3.48 0.03 14.29
CA GLU A 60 3.66 0.89 15.46
C GLU A 60 4.67 2.02 15.21
N ASP A 61 5.58 1.82 14.26
CA ASP A 61 6.62 2.80 13.98
C ASP A 61 6.39 3.49 12.64
N PRO A 62 6.07 4.80 12.64
CA PRO A 62 5.85 5.53 11.39
C PRO A 62 7.06 5.54 10.46
N LYS A 63 8.27 5.41 11.01
CA LYS A 63 9.48 5.38 10.19
C LYS A 63 9.55 4.12 9.35
N LYS A 64 9.10 2.99 9.91
CA LYS A 64 9.03 1.75 9.15
C LYS A 64 7.97 1.82 8.06
N GLY A 65 6.94 2.61 8.30
CA GLY A 65 5.89 2.81 7.31
C GLY A 65 6.43 3.32 5.98
N LYS A 66 7.38 4.25 6.02
CA LYS A 66 7.97 4.80 4.81
C LYS A 66 8.66 3.73 3.97
N GLU A 67 9.34 2.79 4.62
CA GLU A 67 10.01 1.71 3.93
C GLU A 67 9.00 0.69 3.38
N ILE A 68 8.01 0.36 4.18
CA ILE A 68 6.98 -0.61 3.82
C ILE A 68 6.14 -0.09 2.66
N PHE A 69 5.78 1.18 2.71
CA PHE A 69 4.93 1.81 1.69
C PHE A 69 5.72 2.46 0.56
N ALA A 70 6.99 2.08 0.39
CA ALA A 70 7.79 2.61 -0.70
C ALA A 70 7.19 2.26 -2.07
N SER A 71 6.60 1.06 -2.18
CA SER A 71 5.92 0.63 -3.40
C SER A 71 4.90 -0.45 -3.04
N ILE A 72 4.05 -0.78 -4.00
CA ILE A 72 3.09 -1.89 -3.82
C ILE A 72 3.85 -3.20 -3.56
N LYS A 73 4.94 -3.40 -4.28
CA LYS A 73 5.73 -4.61 -4.12
C LYS A 73 6.31 -4.75 -2.72
N THR A 74 6.83 -3.67 -2.14
CA THR A 74 7.37 -3.71 -0.78
C THR A 74 6.26 -3.98 0.24
N MET A 75 5.07 -3.44 0.02
CA MET A 75 3.91 -3.72 0.87
C MET A 75 3.55 -5.21 0.81
N ALA A 76 3.51 -5.77 -0.39
CA ALA A 76 3.17 -7.18 -0.57
C ALA A 76 4.19 -8.09 0.10
N GLU A 77 5.47 -7.78 -0.05
CA GLU A 77 6.53 -8.55 0.59
C GLU A 77 6.42 -8.50 2.11
N TYR A 78 6.12 -7.33 2.65
CA TYR A 78 5.94 -7.17 4.09
C TYR A 78 4.75 -7.98 4.59
N ILE A 79 3.64 -7.94 3.86
CA ILE A 79 2.44 -8.68 4.21
C ILE A 79 2.73 -10.19 4.23
N GLN A 80 3.42 -10.70 3.22
CA GLN A 80 3.74 -12.12 3.14
C GLN A 80 4.64 -12.57 4.29
N THR A 81 5.54 -11.70 4.72
CA THR A 81 6.46 -12.00 5.81
C THR A 81 5.76 -11.98 7.17
N HIS A 82 4.76 -11.12 7.34
CA HIS A 82 4.09 -10.90 8.61
C HIS A 82 2.66 -11.44 8.67
N LYS A 83 2.22 -12.08 7.62
CA LYS A 83 0.88 -12.64 7.56
C LYS A 83 0.72 -13.77 8.56
N LYS A 84 -0.38 -13.72 9.30
CA LYS A 84 -0.73 -14.76 10.24
C LYS A 84 -1.61 -15.82 9.59
#